data_453d0cb4fe8491863840406f7ef67106
#
_entry.id   453d0cb4fe8491863840406f7ef67106
#
_cell.length_a   1.000
_cell.length_b   1.000
_cell.length_c   1.000
_cell.angle_alpha   90.00
_cell.angle_beta   90.00
_cell.angle_gamma   90.00
#
_symmetry.space_group_name_H-M   'P 1'
#
loop_
_entity.id
_entity.type
_entity.pdbx_description
1 polymer ?
#
loop_
_entity_poly.entity_id
_entity_poly.type
_entity_poly.pdbx_seq_one_letter_code
_entity_poly.pdbx_strand_id
1 'polypeptide(L)'
;MVALSPAACEELGIQLSEEDRKKPYIEMSGRKGLGVKADDLINRLEEDALTEVATRHPQLSVEEQSATAHEIAVGALRYFLLKFTRNSVIAFDFKEALSFEGETGPYCQYAAVRANSIFRKLDENALNSANELIGKVGSDKDISAKVGEALAGEAGTEIWALIMLAQRLDEVIAQCAAAAEPANLAKYTFNLARAFNLFYHRHRIIAEEDRTRQAVLIATADIARRQLTAALATLGISVPERM
;
A
#
# COMPACT_ATOMS: atom_id res chain seq x y z
N MET A 1 4.83 -2.35 -23.13
CA MET A 1 6.02 -1.54 -23.48
C MET A 1 6.17 -0.48 -22.42
N VAL A 2 7.39 -0.30 -21.90
CA VAL A 2 7.68 0.79 -20.94
C VAL A 2 8.25 1.97 -21.71
N ALA A 3 7.67 3.14 -21.51
CA ALA A 3 8.05 4.44 -22.04
C ALA A 3 8.19 5.43 -20.86
N LEU A 4 8.68 6.63 -21.10
CA LEU A 4 8.74 7.68 -20.09
C LEU A 4 7.78 8.81 -20.46
N SER A 5 7.24 9.51 -19.45
CA SER A 5 6.60 10.79 -19.67
C SER A 5 7.64 11.83 -20.18
N PRO A 6 7.25 12.89 -20.88
CA PRO A 6 8.18 13.96 -21.22
C PRO A 6 8.85 14.57 -19.99
N ALA A 7 8.10 14.74 -18.88
CA ALA A 7 8.63 15.24 -17.60
C ALA A 7 9.72 14.31 -17.05
N ALA A 8 9.48 12.99 -17.03
CA ALA A 8 10.47 12.02 -16.57
C ALA A 8 11.75 12.02 -17.43
N CYS A 9 11.63 12.26 -18.75
CA CYS A 9 12.79 12.42 -19.62
C CYS A 9 13.61 13.67 -19.24
N GLU A 10 12.96 14.80 -18.98
CA GLU A 10 13.63 16.03 -18.58
C GLU A 10 14.32 15.89 -17.21
N GLU A 11 13.67 15.22 -16.25
CA GLU A 11 14.26 14.93 -14.93
C GLU A 11 15.52 14.04 -15.01
N LEU A 12 15.59 13.18 -16.03
CA LEU A 12 16.76 12.37 -16.33
C LEU A 12 17.79 13.07 -17.23
N GLY A 13 17.60 14.38 -17.52
CA GLY A 13 18.51 15.16 -18.33
C GLY A 13 18.44 14.86 -19.84
N ILE A 14 17.41 14.15 -20.30
CA ILE A 14 17.21 13.84 -21.71
C ILE A 14 16.63 15.08 -22.40
N GLN A 15 17.35 15.60 -23.39
CA GLN A 15 16.87 16.74 -24.18
C GLN A 15 15.79 16.29 -25.17
N LEU A 16 14.62 16.93 -25.06
CA LEU A 16 13.49 16.67 -25.94
C LEU A 16 13.29 17.81 -26.95
N SER A 17 12.85 17.44 -28.16
CA SER A 17 12.35 18.42 -29.13
C SER A 17 11.01 19.02 -28.67
N GLU A 18 10.63 20.19 -29.23
CA GLU A 18 9.32 20.81 -28.99
C GLU A 18 8.14 19.90 -29.37
N GLU A 19 8.32 19.03 -30.37
CA GLU A 19 7.32 18.04 -30.78
C GLU A 19 7.23 16.90 -29.77
N ASP A 20 8.36 16.42 -29.25
CA ASP A 20 8.41 15.34 -28.29
C ASP A 20 7.79 15.74 -26.94
N ARG A 21 7.96 16.96 -26.50
CA ARG A 21 7.33 17.51 -25.29
C ARG A 21 5.80 17.48 -25.32
N LYS A 22 5.20 17.48 -26.50
CA LYS A 22 3.75 17.44 -26.67
C LYS A 22 3.17 16.01 -26.74
N LYS A 23 4.03 14.99 -26.78
CA LYS A 23 3.61 13.59 -26.84
C LYS A 23 3.16 13.11 -25.46
N PRO A 24 2.21 12.15 -25.40
CA PRO A 24 1.79 11.54 -24.15
C PRO A 24 2.90 10.71 -23.49
N TYR A 25 3.85 10.22 -24.26
CA TYR A 25 5.01 9.46 -23.80
C TYR A 25 6.12 9.45 -24.86
N ILE A 26 7.34 9.17 -24.39
CA ILE A 26 8.53 9.01 -25.21
C ILE A 26 8.96 7.55 -25.22
N GLU A 27 8.98 6.94 -26.39
CA GLU A 27 9.42 5.55 -26.53
C GLU A 27 10.93 5.42 -26.31
N MET A 28 11.31 4.52 -25.41
CA MET A 28 12.71 4.17 -25.22
C MET A 28 13.19 3.30 -26.38
N SER A 29 14.24 3.72 -27.04
CA SER A 29 14.79 3.03 -28.21
C SER A 29 16.31 3.02 -28.19
N GLY A 30 16.91 1.87 -27.96
CA GLY A 30 18.34 1.69 -28.01
C GLY A 30 18.95 2.04 -29.37
N ARG A 31 18.18 1.92 -30.47
CA ARG A 31 18.62 2.31 -31.81
C ARG A 31 18.74 3.82 -31.98
N LYS A 32 17.98 4.59 -31.20
CA LYS A 32 18.02 6.06 -31.20
C LYS A 32 18.92 6.63 -30.10
N GLY A 33 19.64 5.76 -29.35
CA GLY A 33 20.43 6.18 -28.21
C GLY A 33 19.60 6.62 -26.99
N LEU A 34 18.27 6.40 -27.03
CA LEU A 34 17.33 6.72 -25.94
C LEU A 34 17.14 5.47 -25.09
N GLY A 35 18.07 5.19 -24.21
CA GLY A 35 17.97 4.11 -23.24
C GLY A 35 18.15 4.64 -21.84
N VAL A 36 17.29 4.21 -20.90
CA VAL A 36 17.41 4.51 -19.48
C VAL A 36 17.61 3.21 -18.73
N LYS A 37 18.58 3.17 -17.84
CA LYS A 37 18.83 2.02 -16.98
C LYS A 37 17.80 2.03 -15.85
N ALA A 38 17.43 0.85 -15.36
CA ALA A 38 16.55 0.75 -14.19
C ALA A 38 17.17 1.41 -12.95
N ASP A 39 18.50 1.32 -12.83
CA ASP A 39 19.25 1.96 -11.73
C ASP A 39 19.09 3.48 -11.75
N ASP A 40 19.10 4.13 -12.93
CA ASP A 40 18.90 5.56 -13.05
C ASP A 40 17.51 5.99 -12.55
N LEU A 41 16.46 5.16 -12.84
CA LEU A 41 15.12 5.39 -12.32
C LEU A 41 15.05 5.23 -10.80
N ILE A 42 15.67 4.17 -10.27
CA ILE A 42 15.67 3.90 -8.82
C ILE A 42 16.41 5.01 -8.09
N ASN A 43 17.61 5.37 -8.53
CA ASN A 43 18.42 6.41 -7.91
C ASN A 43 17.66 7.75 -7.86
N ARG A 44 16.99 8.13 -8.94
CA ARG A 44 16.21 9.37 -8.98
C ARG A 44 15.02 9.33 -8.02
N LEU A 45 14.29 8.18 -7.97
CA LEU A 45 13.20 7.99 -7.01
C LEU A 45 13.70 8.03 -5.56
N GLU A 46 14.88 7.47 -5.28
CA GLU A 46 15.49 7.51 -3.95
C GLU A 46 15.85 8.91 -3.51
N GLU A 47 16.41 9.74 -4.41
CA GLU A 47 16.74 11.15 -4.13
C GLU A 47 15.48 11.94 -3.71
N ASP A 48 14.39 11.78 -4.47
CA ASP A 48 13.13 12.46 -4.18
C ASP A 48 12.48 11.93 -2.89
N ALA A 49 12.46 10.60 -2.71
CA ALA A 49 11.96 9.98 -1.50
C ALA A 49 12.77 10.37 -0.25
N LEU A 50 14.10 10.45 -0.36
CA LEU A 50 14.97 10.84 0.75
C LEU A 50 14.70 12.28 1.20
N THR A 51 14.45 13.19 0.27
CA THR A 51 14.09 14.57 0.58
C THR A 51 12.79 14.64 1.42
N GLU A 52 11.78 13.87 1.04
CA GLU A 52 10.52 13.79 1.79
C GLU A 52 10.70 13.11 3.15
N VAL A 53 11.43 12.00 3.21
CA VAL A 53 11.69 11.27 4.47
C VAL A 53 12.46 12.14 5.46
N ALA A 54 13.53 12.81 5.02
CA ALA A 54 14.32 13.70 5.86
C ALA A 54 13.50 14.87 6.41
N THR A 55 12.58 15.41 5.60
CA THR A 55 11.70 16.51 6.02
C THR A 55 10.68 16.05 7.07
N ARG A 56 10.08 14.88 6.89
CA ARG A 56 9.01 14.36 7.77
C ARG A 56 9.54 13.69 9.03
N HIS A 57 10.74 13.11 8.95
CA HIS A 57 11.38 12.32 10.01
C HIS A 57 12.82 12.78 10.30
N PRO A 58 13.03 14.06 10.68
CA PRO A 58 14.37 14.60 10.94
C PRO A 58 15.07 13.94 12.14
N GLN A 59 14.32 13.19 12.95
CA GLN A 59 14.85 12.47 14.11
C GLN A 59 15.50 11.11 13.77
N LEU A 60 15.31 10.60 12.54
CA LEU A 60 15.95 9.37 12.09
C LEU A 60 17.40 9.60 11.74
N SER A 61 18.26 8.59 11.92
CA SER A 61 19.62 8.63 11.40
C SER A 61 19.65 8.69 9.88
N VAL A 62 20.77 9.13 9.31
CA VAL A 62 20.94 9.20 7.85
C VAL A 62 20.75 7.82 7.21
N GLU A 63 21.24 6.78 7.86
CA GLU A 63 21.13 5.39 7.41
C GLU A 63 19.66 4.93 7.42
N GLU A 64 18.89 5.25 8.46
CA GLU A 64 17.47 4.92 8.56
C GLU A 64 16.64 5.70 7.51
N GLN A 65 16.95 6.98 7.30
CA GLN A 65 16.32 7.80 6.26
C GLN A 65 16.59 7.21 4.87
N SER A 66 17.83 6.85 4.59
CA SER A 66 18.24 6.27 3.30
C SER A 66 17.57 4.90 3.07
N ALA A 67 17.54 4.02 4.07
CA ALA A 67 16.86 2.73 3.98
C ALA A 67 15.36 2.88 3.72
N THR A 68 14.70 3.79 4.44
CA THR A 68 13.28 4.10 4.23
C THR A 68 13.01 4.66 2.83
N ALA A 69 13.86 5.58 2.35
CA ALA A 69 13.76 6.16 1.01
C ALA A 69 13.90 5.09 -0.09
N HIS A 70 14.85 4.16 0.08
CA HIS A 70 15.03 3.02 -0.82
C HIS A 70 13.77 2.13 -0.87
N GLU A 71 13.19 1.76 0.27
CA GLU A 71 11.97 0.95 0.31
C GLU A 71 10.79 1.66 -0.36
N ILE A 72 10.65 2.98 -0.20
CA ILE A 72 9.62 3.79 -0.85
C ILE A 72 9.85 3.82 -2.36
N ALA A 73 11.07 4.10 -2.81
CA ALA A 73 11.44 4.20 -4.23
C ALA A 73 11.20 2.89 -4.98
N VAL A 74 11.67 1.77 -4.41
CA VAL A 74 11.45 0.43 -4.98
C VAL A 74 9.96 0.09 -5.00
N GLY A 75 9.23 0.41 -3.91
CA GLY A 75 7.78 0.21 -3.83
C GLY A 75 7.02 1.03 -4.87
N ALA A 76 7.39 2.29 -5.07
CA ALA A 76 6.82 3.19 -6.06
C ALA A 76 7.02 2.64 -7.48
N LEU A 77 8.25 2.29 -7.84
CA LEU A 77 8.60 1.77 -9.16
C LEU A 77 7.87 0.44 -9.45
N ARG A 78 7.96 -0.53 -8.52
CA ARG A 78 7.32 -1.84 -8.68
C ARG A 78 5.81 -1.72 -8.85
N TYR A 79 5.17 -0.95 -7.96
CA TYR A 79 3.72 -0.76 -8.03
C TYR A 79 3.33 -0.10 -9.36
N PHE A 80 4.04 0.98 -9.75
CA PHE A 80 3.76 1.70 -10.99
C PHE A 80 3.82 0.77 -12.20
N LEU A 81 4.82 -0.09 -12.28
CA LEU A 81 4.96 -1.04 -13.40
C LEU A 81 3.92 -2.16 -13.36
N LEU A 82 3.55 -2.64 -12.16
CA LEU A 82 2.65 -3.77 -11.99
C LEU A 82 1.16 -3.41 -12.05
N LYS A 83 0.78 -2.13 -11.85
CA LYS A 83 -0.63 -1.70 -11.93
C LYS A 83 -1.22 -1.75 -13.34
N PHE A 84 -0.39 -1.81 -14.35
CA PHE A 84 -0.83 -1.87 -15.75
C PHE A 84 -0.90 -3.31 -16.27
N THR A 85 -1.84 -3.56 -17.18
CA THR A 85 -1.93 -4.85 -17.87
C THR A 85 -0.76 -5.07 -18.80
N ARG A 86 -0.40 -6.33 -19.07
CA ARG A 86 0.76 -6.71 -19.89
C ARG A 86 0.81 -6.07 -21.29
N ASN A 87 -0.33 -5.76 -21.86
CA ASN A 87 -0.44 -5.21 -23.22
C ASN A 87 -0.49 -3.67 -23.24
N SER A 88 -0.47 -3.02 -22.10
CA SER A 88 -0.49 -1.56 -21.99
C SER A 88 0.85 -0.94 -22.32
N VAL A 89 0.81 0.28 -22.84
CA VAL A 89 1.96 1.18 -22.85
C VAL A 89 2.01 1.83 -21.46
N ILE A 90 3.14 1.71 -20.78
CA ILE A 90 3.39 2.30 -19.46
C ILE A 90 4.22 3.57 -19.72
N ALA A 91 3.61 4.74 -19.53
CA ALA A 91 4.32 6.01 -19.53
C ALA A 91 4.77 6.31 -18.09
N PHE A 92 6.00 5.96 -17.74
CA PHE A 92 6.51 6.16 -16.39
C PHE A 92 6.72 7.64 -16.10
N ASP A 93 6.27 8.07 -14.91
CA ASP A 93 6.41 9.42 -14.40
C ASP A 93 6.81 9.38 -12.92
N PHE A 94 7.86 10.12 -12.53
CA PHE A 94 8.41 10.10 -11.17
C PHE A 94 7.42 10.66 -10.15
N LYS A 95 6.80 11.79 -10.47
CA LYS A 95 5.85 12.47 -9.59
C LYS A 95 4.60 11.63 -9.37
N GLU A 96 4.10 10.98 -10.42
CA GLU A 96 2.95 10.07 -10.29
C GLU A 96 3.33 8.83 -9.46
N ALA A 97 4.51 8.24 -9.71
CA ALA A 97 4.95 7.04 -9.01
C ALA A 97 5.13 7.25 -7.50
N LEU A 98 5.68 8.40 -7.09
CA LEU A 98 5.93 8.77 -5.69
C LEU A 98 4.72 9.41 -4.99
N SER A 99 3.60 9.63 -5.69
CA SER A 99 2.41 10.23 -5.09
C SER A 99 1.89 9.39 -3.93
N PHE A 100 1.52 10.06 -2.83
CA PHE A 100 0.79 9.48 -1.70
C PHE A 100 -0.73 9.49 -1.90
N GLU A 101 -1.19 9.89 -3.07
CA GLU A 101 -2.59 9.91 -3.44
C GLU A 101 -2.84 9.04 -4.67
N GLY A 102 -4.01 8.41 -4.71
CA GLY A 102 -4.40 7.57 -5.84
C GLY A 102 -3.78 6.16 -5.79
N GLU A 103 -3.72 5.53 -6.95
CA GLU A 103 -3.30 4.13 -7.12
C GLU A 103 -1.77 4.03 -7.27
N THR A 104 -1.06 4.09 -6.13
CA THR A 104 0.40 4.15 -6.05
C THR A 104 0.97 3.21 -4.99
N GLY A 105 2.25 2.85 -5.13
CA GLY A 105 3.00 2.06 -4.14
C GLY A 105 3.06 2.75 -2.78
N PRO A 106 3.50 4.02 -2.71
CA PRO A 106 3.57 4.77 -1.45
C PRO A 106 2.23 4.86 -0.72
N TYR A 107 1.10 5.01 -1.43
CA TYR A 107 -0.23 4.97 -0.80
C TYR A 107 -0.51 3.65 -0.10
N CYS A 108 -0.19 2.53 -0.75
CA CYS A 108 -0.40 1.19 -0.20
C CYS A 108 0.56 0.90 0.97
N GLN A 109 1.84 1.30 0.85
CA GLN A 109 2.82 1.20 1.93
C GLN A 109 2.39 2.02 3.14
N TYR A 110 1.94 3.26 2.94
CA TYR A 110 1.47 4.12 4.02
C TYR A 110 0.27 3.53 4.76
N ALA A 111 -0.67 2.89 4.06
CA ALA A 111 -1.78 2.20 4.71
C ALA A 111 -1.28 1.05 5.62
N ALA A 112 -0.31 0.27 5.16
CA ALA A 112 0.30 -0.81 5.94
C ALA A 112 1.11 -0.28 7.15
N VAL A 113 1.90 0.79 6.97
CA VAL A 113 2.63 1.47 8.06
C VAL A 113 1.66 1.99 9.11
N ARG A 114 0.56 2.61 8.69
CA ARG A 114 -0.51 3.07 9.59
C ARG A 114 -1.12 1.91 10.37
N ALA A 115 -1.42 0.79 9.70
CA ALA A 115 -1.92 -0.41 10.36
C ALA A 115 -0.92 -0.92 11.41
N ASN A 116 0.36 -1.04 11.07
CA ASN A 116 1.42 -1.44 11.99
C ASN A 116 1.52 -0.48 13.19
N SER A 117 1.30 0.83 12.99
CA SER A 117 1.38 1.83 14.05
C SER A 117 0.29 1.67 15.12
N ILE A 118 -0.88 1.09 14.78
CA ILE A 118 -1.92 0.77 15.75
C ILE A 118 -1.37 -0.23 16.77
N PHE A 119 -0.75 -1.31 16.29
CA PHE A 119 -0.24 -2.39 17.13
C PHE A 119 0.99 -1.99 17.96
N ARG A 120 1.78 -1.04 17.48
CA ARG A 120 2.87 -0.45 18.30
C ARG A 120 2.36 0.43 19.44
N LYS A 121 1.15 0.97 19.33
CA LYS A 121 0.53 1.86 20.33
C LYS A 121 -0.46 1.15 21.23
N LEU A 122 -0.92 -0.04 20.85
CA LEU A 122 -1.81 -0.84 21.68
C LEU A 122 -1.05 -1.37 22.91
N ASP A 123 -1.73 -1.28 24.08
CA ASP A 123 -1.29 -1.98 25.29
C ASP A 123 -1.42 -3.50 25.08
N GLU A 124 -0.42 -4.27 25.56
CA GLU A 124 -0.42 -5.73 25.50
C GLU A 124 -1.68 -6.35 26.13
N ASN A 125 -2.18 -5.76 27.23
CA ASN A 125 -3.41 -6.22 27.86
C ASN A 125 -4.64 -6.06 26.97
N ALA A 126 -4.74 -4.96 26.22
CA ALA A 126 -5.83 -4.73 25.29
C ALA A 126 -5.78 -5.73 24.13
N LEU A 127 -4.58 -6.00 23.61
CA LEU A 127 -4.37 -6.99 22.54
C LEU A 127 -4.72 -8.42 23.01
N ASN A 128 -4.23 -8.82 24.19
CA ASN A 128 -4.52 -10.13 24.76
C ASN A 128 -6.02 -10.30 25.04
N SER A 129 -6.67 -9.28 25.61
CA SER A 129 -8.11 -9.31 25.87
C SER A 129 -8.93 -9.41 24.58
N ALA A 130 -8.51 -8.70 23.52
CA ALA A 130 -9.16 -8.77 22.22
C ALA A 130 -9.02 -10.18 21.61
N ASN A 131 -7.82 -10.76 21.65
CA ASN A 131 -7.56 -12.10 21.12
C ASN A 131 -8.35 -13.19 21.90
N GLU A 132 -8.41 -13.08 23.23
CA GLU A 132 -9.19 -14.00 24.07
C GLU A 132 -10.68 -13.92 23.74
N LEU A 133 -11.24 -12.71 23.60
CA LEU A 133 -12.64 -12.50 23.29
C LEU A 133 -12.98 -13.04 21.91
N ILE A 134 -12.21 -12.67 20.90
CA ILE A 134 -12.43 -13.13 19.52
C ILE A 134 -12.24 -14.66 19.40
N GLY A 135 -11.29 -15.25 20.12
CA GLY A 135 -11.05 -16.69 20.14
C GLY A 135 -12.24 -17.50 20.71
N LYS A 136 -13.14 -16.87 21.45
CA LYS A 136 -14.36 -17.50 22.00
C LYS A 136 -15.57 -17.38 21.05
N VAL A 137 -15.48 -16.62 19.97
CA VAL A 137 -16.57 -16.50 18.96
C VAL A 137 -16.84 -17.88 18.36
N GLY A 138 -18.11 -18.26 18.33
CA GLY A 138 -18.53 -19.57 17.84
C GLY A 138 -18.60 -20.66 18.92
N SER A 139 -17.82 -20.56 20.00
CA SER A 139 -17.85 -21.50 21.14
C SER A 139 -18.66 -20.98 22.32
N ASP A 140 -18.68 -19.68 22.55
CA ASP A 140 -19.45 -19.00 23.58
C ASP A 140 -20.59 -18.20 22.92
N LYS A 141 -21.84 -18.54 23.27
CA LYS A 141 -23.05 -17.94 22.68
C LYS A 141 -23.21 -16.48 23.07
N ASP A 142 -22.90 -16.11 24.31
CA ASP A 142 -23.06 -14.74 24.78
C ASP A 142 -22.02 -13.81 24.14
N ILE A 143 -20.78 -14.28 23.99
CA ILE A 143 -19.74 -13.53 23.29
C ILE A 143 -20.08 -13.40 21.81
N SER A 144 -20.54 -14.48 21.18
CA SER A 144 -20.95 -14.46 19.76
C SER A 144 -22.10 -13.49 19.51
N ALA A 145 -23.08 -13.41 20.43
CA ALA A 145 -24.18 -12.45 20.34
C ALA A 145 -23.68 -11.00 20.45
N LYS A 146 -22.82 -10.70 21.43
CA LYS A 146 -22.22 -9.36 21.62
C LYS A 146 -21.37 -8.92 20.42
N VAL A 147 -20.59 -9.85 19.85
CA VAL A 147 -19.83 -9.55 18.61
C VAL A 147 -20.78 -9.32 17.45
N GLY A 148 -21.88 -10.08 17.35
CA GLY A 148 -22.92 -9.85 16.36
C GLY A 148 -23.56 -8.46 16.50
N GLU A 149 -23.85 -8.03 17.74
CA GLU A 149 -24.33 -6.67 18.01
C GLU A 149 -23.32 -5.58 17.61
N ALA A 150 -22.03 -5.77 17.91
CA ALA A 150 -20.96 -4.85 17.55
C ALA A 150 -20.77 -4.74 16.01
N LEU A 151 -21.17 -5.78 15.27
CA LEU A 151 -21.16 -5.81 13.80
C LEU A 151 -22.53 -5.46 13.19
N ALA A 152 -23.51 -5.04 13.99
CA ALA A 152 -24.80 -4.62 13.49
C ALA A 152 -24.80 -3.17 12.98
N GLY A 153 -25.78 -2.84 12.14
CA GLY A 153 -25.96 -1.48 11.59
C GLY A 153 -24.94 -1.10 10.52
N GLU A 154 -24.91 0.17 10.17
CA GLU A 154 -24.10 0.71 9.08
C GLU A 154 -22.59 0.55 9.35
N ALA A 155 -22.15 0.91 10.56
CA ALA A 155 -20.76 0.78 10.96
C ALA A 155 -20.28 -0.68 10.94
N GLY A 156 -21.11 -1.62 11.35
CA GLY A 156 -20.79 -3.06 11.28
C GLY A 156 -20.71 -3.57 9.85
N THR A 157 -21.58 -3.07 8.97
CA THR A 157 -21.54 -3.41 7.53
C THR A 157 -20.22 -3.01 6.90
N GLU A 158 -19.67 -1.85 7.27
CA GLU A 158 -18.35 -1.39 6.77
C GLU A 158 -17.19 -2.25 7.28
N ILE A 159 -17.22 -2.59 8.58
CA ILE A 159 -16.24 -3.50 9.19
C ILE A 159 -16.27 -4.84 8.47
N TRP A 160 -17.47 -5.39 8.26
CA TRP A 160 -17.65 -6.67 7.57
C TRP A 160 -17.18 -6.61 6.13
N ALA A 161 -17.46 -5.53 5.39
CA ALA A 161 -16.98 -5.34 4.02
C ALA A 161 -15.45 -5.35 3.93
N LEU A 162 -14.75 -4.74 4.91
CA LEU A 162 -13.28 -4.78 4.96
C LEU A 162 -12.77 -6.21 5.20
N ILE A 163 -13.38 -6.96 6.13
CA ILE A 163 -13.02 -8.35 6.40
C ILE A 163 -13.24 -9.21 5.14
N MET A 164 -14.39 -9.07 4.49
CA MET A 164 -14.74 -9.82 3.28
C MET A 164 -13.82 -9.47 2.09
N LEU A 165 -13.36 -8.24 2.00
CA LEU A 165 -12.35 -7.86 1.02
C LEU A 165 -10.99 -8.48 1.35
N ALA A 166 -10.56 -8.40 2.61
CA ALA A 166 -9.26 -8.88 3.06
C ALA A 166 -9.08 -10.40 2.86
N GLN A 167 -10.11 -11.20 3.11
CA GLN A 167 -10.05 -12.67 2.96
C GLN A 167 -9.81 -13.17 1.53
N ARG A 168 -9.99 -12.31 0.52
CA ARG A 168 -9.89 -12.69 -0.90
C ARG A 168 -8.47 -12.77 -1.44
N LEU A 169 -7.44 -12.50 -0.63
CA LEU A 169 -6.05 -12.42 -1.12
C LEU A 169 -5.62 -13.70 -1.84
N ASP A 170 -5.85 -14.88 -1.24
CA ASP A 170 -5.42 -16.15 -1.83
C ASP A 170 -6.13 -16.43 -3.16
N GLU A 171 -7.42 -16.11 -3.26
CA GLU A 171 -8.20 -16.19 -4.50
C GLU A 171 -7.60 -15.28 -5.57
N VAL A 172 -7.30 -14.03 -5.23
CA VAL A 172 -6.73 -13.04 -6.16
C VAL A 172 -5.35 -13.48 -6.64
N ILE A 173 -4.48 -13.98 -5.74
CA ILE A 173 -3.16 -14.51 -6.10
C ILE A 173 -3.30 -15.67 -7.10
N ALA A 174 -4.20 -16.62 -6.81
CA ALA A 174 -4.44 -17.76 -7.70
C ALA A 174 -4.94 -17.31 -9.09
N GLN A 175 -5.86 -16.35 -9.14
CA GLN A 175 -6.35 -15.77 -10.40
C GLN A 175 -5.24 -15.04 -11.16
N CYS A 176 -4.40 -14.25 -10.48
CA CYS A 176 -3.27 -13.55 -11.09
C CYS A 176 -2.26 -14.54 -11.67
N ALA A 177 -1.95 -15.61 -10.94
CA ALA A 177 -1.02 -16.65 -11.41
C ALA A 177 -1.57 -17.38 -12.65
N ALA A 178 -2.85 -17.77 -12.62
CA ALA A 178 -3.49 -18.46 -13.75
C ALA A 178 -3.58 -17.58 -15.01
N ALA A 179 -3.86 -16.28 -14.85
CA ALA A 179 -3.93 -15.33 -15.96
C ALA A 179 -2.56 -14.76 -16.35
N ALA A 180 -1.51 -14.97 -15.55
CA ALA A 180 -0.22 -14.27 -15.62
C ALA A 180 -0.40 -12.73 -15.68
N GLU A 181 -1.32 -12.19 -14.85
CA GLU A 181 -1.71 -10.77 -14.87
C GLU A 181 -1.61 -10.16 -13.46
N PRO A 182 -0.43 -9.64 -13.06
CA PRO A 182 -0.20 -9.08 -11.72
C PRO A 182 -0.98 -7.78 -11.44
N ALA A 183 -1.47 -7.10 -12.47
CA ALA A 183 -2.25 -5.86 -12.32
C ALA A 183 -3.49 -6.05 -11.43
N ASN A 184 -4.11 -7.23 -11.46
CA ASN A 184 -5.25 -7.55 -10.60
C ASN A 184 -4.86 -7.57 -9.11
N LEU A 185 -3.66 -8.06 -8.77
CA LEU A 185 -3.16 -8.03 -7.39
C LEU A 185 -2.82 -6.60 -6.95
N ALA A 186 -2.19 -5.80 -7.82
CA ALA A 186 -1.95 -4.39 -7.54
C ALA A 186 -3.26 -3.64 -7.26
N LYS A 187 -4.27 -3.84 -8.09
CA LYS A 187 -5.61 -3.27 -7.92
C LYS A 187 -6.29 -3.71 -6.62
N TYR A 188 -6.20 -5.00 -6.30
CA TYR A 188 -6.70 -5.53 -5.03
C TYR A 188 -6.00 -4.86 -3.84
N THR A 189 -4.67 -4.77 -3.86
CA THR A 189 -3.87 -4.15 -2.80
C THR A 189 -4.28 -2.70 -2.57
N PHE A 190 -4.46 -1.92 -3.63
CA PHE A 190 -4.96 -0.55 -3.52
C PHE A 190 -6.37 -0.48 -2.93
N ASN A 191 -7.29 -1.33 -3.39
CA ASN A 191 -8.66 -1.35 -2.87
C ASN A 191 -8.69 -1.71 -1.38
N LEU A 192 -7.86 -2.66 -0.95
CA LEU A 192 -7.72 -3.04 0.47
C LEU A 192 -7.12 -1.89 1.29
N ALA A 193 -6.07 -1.23 0.79
CA ALA A 193 -5.47 -0.06 1.42
C ALA A 193 -6.48 1.09 1.59
N ARG A 194 -7.27 1.36 0.55
CA ARG A 194 -8.33 2.39 0.57
C ARG A 194 -9.44 2.05 1.57
N ALA A 195 -9.89 0.80 1.59
CA ALA A 195 -10.90 0.34 2.53
C ALA A 195 -10.41 0.41 3.98
N PHE A 196 -9.15 0.01 4.23
CA PHE A 196 -8.52 0.15 5.53
C PHE A 196 -8.36 1.61 5.97
N ASN A 197 -7.94 2.51 5.08
CA ASN A 197 -7.83 3.93 5.39
C ASN A 197 -9.18 4.54 5.78
N LEU A 198 -10.27 4.16 5.09
CA LEU A 198 -11.63 4.58 5.44
C LEU A 198 -12.03 4.07 6.83
N PHE A 199 -11.82 2.78 7.10
CA PHE A 199 -12.05 2.16 8.39
C PHE A 199 -11.29 2.89 9.51
N TYR A 200 -9.99 3.15 9.29
CA TYR A 200 -9.16 3.86 10.26
C TYR A 200 -9.67 5.28 10.58
N HIS A 201 -10.20 5.99 9.59
CA HIS A 201 -10.77 7.32 9.78
C HIS A 201 -12.07 7.32 10.56
N ARG A 202 -12.89 6.30 10.39
CA ARG A 202 -14.23 6.23 10.98
C ARG A 202 -14.26 5.64 12.38
N HIS A 203 -13.27 4.85 12.75
CA HIS A 203 -13.24 4.11 14.02
C HIS A 203 -12.06 4.49 14.90
N ARG A 204 -12.34 4.81 16.16
CA ARG A 204 -11.33 5.13 17.20
C ARG A 204 -10.83 3.83 17.83
N ILE A 205 -10.05 3.03 17.10
CA ILE A 205 -9.65 1.66 17.47
C ILE A 205 -9.04 1.59 18.88
N ILE A 206 -8.09 2.48 19.19
CA ILE A 206 -7.37 2.48 20.48
C ILE A 206 -8.23 3.07 21.60
N ALA A 207 -9.02 4.11 21.29
CA ALA A 207 -9.81 4.86 22.27
C ALA A 207 -11.29 4.42 22.30
N GLU A 208 -11.62 3.24 21.79
CA GLU A 208 -12.96 2.65 21.91
C GLU A 208 -13.18 2.17 23.37
N GLU A 209 -14.30 2.59 23.97
CA GLU A 209 -14.62 2.32 25.37
C GLU A 209 -15.33 0.97 25.56
N ASP A 210 -16.14 0.57 24.58
CA ASP A 210 -16.78 -0.75 24.61
C ASP A 210 -15.76 -1.84 24.27
N ARG A 211 -15.46 -2.71 25.23
CA ARG A 211 -14.44 -3.75 25.11
C ARG A 211 -14.72 -4.74 23.98
N THR A 212 -15.97 -5.10 23.77
CA THR A 212 -16.36 -6.04 22.71
C THR A 212 -16.14 -5.40 21.35
N ARG A 213 -16.60 -4.16 21.20
CA ARG A 213 -16.41 -3.39 19.98
C ARG A 213 -14.93 -3.12 19.72
N GLN A 214 -14.16 -2.75 20.75
CA GLN A 214 -12.71 -2.57 20.64
C GLN A 214 -12.01 -3.84 20.15
N ALA A 215 -12.37 -5.00 20.70
CA ALA A 215 -11.82 -6.29 20.27
C ALA A 215 -12.14 -6.58 18.80
N VAL A 216 -13.35 -6.30 18.33
CA VAL A 216 -13.73 -6.43 16.92
C VAL A 216 -12.92 -5.48 16.04
N LEU A 217 -12.73 -4.22 16.45
CA LEU A 217 -11.93 -3.25 15.69
C LEU A 217 -10.45 -3.66 15.62
N ILE A 218 -9.88 -4.13 16.72
CA ILE A 218 -8.49 -4.62 16.77
C ILE A 218 -8.33 -5.84 15.84
N ALA A 219 -9.22 -6.83 15.93
CA ALA A 219 -9.18 -8.01 15.07
C ALA A 219 -9.30 -7.66 13.58
N THR A 220 -10.20 -6.74 13.24
CA THR A 220 -10.37 -6.24 11.87
C THR A 220 -9.11 -5.54 11.37
N ALA A 221 -8.50 -4.67 12.21
CA ALA A 221 -7.24 -4.01 11.89
C ALA A 221 -6.10 -5.02 11.68
N ASP A 222 -6.03 -6.09 12.48
CA ASP A 222 -5.00 -7.12 12.34
C ASP A 222 -5.17 -7.94 11.05
N ILE A 223 -6.41 -8.32 10.72
CA ILE A 223 -6.70 -8.98 9.45
C ILE A 223 -6.25 -8.10 8.28
N ALA A 224 -6.65 -6.83 8.25
CA ALA A 224 -6.29 -5.91 7.18
C ALA A 224 -4.76 -5.70 7.11
N ARG A 225 -4.09 -5.52 8.26
CA ARG A 225 -2.64 -5.38 8.36
C ARG A 225 -1.90 -6.56 7.75
N ARG A 226 -2.25 -7.78 8.16
CA ARG A 226 -1.63 -9.01 7.65
C ARG A 226 -1.83 -9.18 6.16
N GLN A 227 -3.04 -8.94 5.66
CA GLN A 227 -3.35 -9.10 4.25
C GLN A 227 -2.71 -8.02 3.37
N LEU A 228 -2.65 -6.76 3.84
CA LEU A 228 -1.92 -5.69 3.15
C LEU A 228 -0.42 -6.01 3.04
N THR A 229 0.19 -6.44 4.15
CA THR A 229 1.61 -6.80 4.18
C THR A 229 1.90 -7.99 3.24
N ALA A 230 1.05 -9.02 3.27
CA ALA A 230 1.20 -10.19 2.39
C ALA A 230 1.01 -9.83 0.91
N ALA A 231 0.02 -8.99 0.58
CA ALA A 231 -0.21 -8.53 -0.79
C ALA A 231 0.97 -7.71 -1.32
N LEU A 232 1.49 -6.76 -0.52
CA LEU A 232 2.67 -5.98 -0.86
C LEU A 232 3.91 -6.87 -1.04
N ALA A 233 4.15 -7.80 -0.12
CA ALA A 233 5.26 -8.75 -0.21
C ALA A 233 5.17 -9.61 -1.47
N THR A 234 3.96 -10.05 -1.87
CA THR A 234 3.74 -10.81 -3.12
C THR A 234 4.07 -9.97 -4.36
N LEU A 235 3.83 -8.64 -4.31
CA LEU A 235 4.26 -7.69 -5.35
C LEU A 235 5.77 -7.37 -5.27
N GLY A 236 6.50 -7.90 -4.28
CA GLY A 236 7.90 -7.60 -4.01
C GLY A 236 8.12 -6.20 -3.45
N ILE A 237 7.15 -5.68 -2.72
CA ILE A 237 7.16 -4.34 -2.10
C ILE A 237 7.31 -4.50 -0.59
N SER A 238 8.37 -3.96 -0.04
CA SER A 238 8.60 -3.89 1.41
C SER A 238 7.71 -2.84 2.07
N VAL A 239 7.42 -3.04 3.34
CA VAL A 239 6.68 -2.06 4.15
C VAL A 239 7.66 -1.40 5.11
N PRO A 240 7.97 -0.11 4.94
CA PRO A 240 8.85 0.61 5.85
C PRO A 240 8.32 0.60 7.30
N GLU A 241 9.22 0.71 8.27
CA GLU A 241 8.81 0.82 9.66
C GLU A 241 8.04 2.12 9.92
N ARG A 242 8.46 3.20 9.26
CA ARG A 242 7.88 4.55 9.36
C ARG A 242 7.81 5.19 7.97
N MET A 243 6.86 6.11 7.82
CA MET A 243 6.65 6.78 6.54
C MET A 243 5.93 8.12 6.71
#